data_2d65bc45fa2a7c00f05159899527786c
#
_entry.id   2d65bc45fa2a7c00f05159899527786c
#
_cell.length_a   1.000
_cell.length_b   1.000
_cell.length_c   1.000
_cell.angle_alpha   90.00
_cell.angle_beta   90.00
_cell.angle_gamma   90.00
#
_symmetry.space_group_name_H-M   'P 1'
#
loop_
_entity.id
_entity.type
_entity.pdbx_description
1 polymer ?
#
loop_
_entity_poly.entity_id
_entity_poly.type
_entity_poly.pdbx_seq_one_letter_code
_entity_poly.pdbx_strand_id
1 'polypeptide(L)'
;DFYSVWNTKFVLFCFFVTLISIGISTGLSYLLKPRNIQGEFIQASYRSSAAILGIAIIQNLYGNAGMAPLMIVAAVPLFNIFAVVVLTFKAHPECHGSTEEQSTDKKENIKKACFNIVTNPIIIGIVLGLLSSLAGLRYPVIINKTINNIAQTATPVALICIGASFEGKKAIKKIKPTVIATFLKLVGLAAIFLPMAVKMGFRNQELMAILIMLASPSTVTCFVMAKGMDNDEVLSSSIVVLTTLLSSVTLTAWIFILRNFGLI
;
A
#
# COMPACT_ATOMS: atom_id res chain seq x y z
N ASP A 1 10.49 17.44 -18.30
CA ASP A 1 9.90 16.66 -19.40
C ASP A 1 9.71 15.21 -18.97
N PHE A 2 8.46 14.80 -18.74
CA PHE A 2 8.10 13.44 -18.32
C PHE A 2 8.51 12.39 -19.37
N TYR A 3 8.44 12.75 -20.65
CA TYR A 3 8.80 11.86 -21.76
C TYR A 3 10.29 11.58 -21.88
N SER A 4 11.17 12.49 -21.44
CA SER A 4 12.62 12.30 -21.51
C SER A 4 13.16 11.31 -20.46
N VAL A 5 12.39 11.06 -19.40
CA VAL A 5 12.76 10.16 -18.28
C VAL A 5 12.03 8.82 -18.37
N TRP A 6 11.15 8.63 -19.40
CA TRP A 6 10.35 7.43 -19.52
C TRP A 6 11.19 6.18 -19.77
N ASN A 7 11.16 5.25 -18.83
CA ASN A 7 11.83 3.95 -18.93
C ASN A 7 10.79 2.82 -18.86
N THR A 8 10.38 2.32 -20.03
CA THR A 8 9.37 1.26 -20.15
C THR A 8 9.77 -0.01 -19.40
N LYS A 9 11.06 -0.40 -19.47
CA LYS A 9 11.59 -1.57 -18.78
C LYS A 9 11.42 -1.46 -17.25
N PHE A 10 11.68 -0.27 -16.69
CA PHE A 10 11.53 0.01 -15.27
C PHE A 10 10.06 -0.01 -14.85
N VAL A 11 9.18 0.65 -15.61
CA VAL A 11 7.74 0.69 -15.35
C VAL A 11 7.13 -0.71 -15.37
N LEU A 12 7.45 -1.50 -16.39
CA LEU A 12 6.98 -2.90 -16.48
C LEU A 12 7.51 -3.75 -15.34
N PHE A 13 8.77 -3.59 -14.96
CA PHE A 13 9.33 -4.29 -13.80
C PHE A 13 8.56 -3.96 -12.53
N CYS A 14 8.37 -2.67 -12.21
CA CYS A 14 7.61 -2.25 -11.04
C CYS A 14 6.17 -2.78 -11.06
N PHE A 15 5.51 -2.77 -12.22
CA PHE A 15 4.16 -3.29 -12.40
C PHE A 15 4.08 -4.79 -12.10
N PHE A 16 4.93 -5.61 -12.74
CA PHE A 16 4.90 -7.06 -12.56
C PHE A 16 5.35 -7.47 -11.16
N VAL A 17 6.37 -6.84 -10.59
CA VAL A 17 6.82 -7.10 -9.22
C VAL A 17 5.71 -6.77 -8.22
N THR A 18 4.95 -5.70 -8.44
CA THR A 18 3.79 -5.37 -7.61
C THR A 18 2.72 -6.47 -7.69
N LEU A 19 2.37 -6.95 -8.89
CA LEU A 19 1.40 -8.03 -9.05
C LEU A 19 1.85 -9.32 -8.38
N ILE A 20 3.12 -9.70 -8.54
CA ILE A 20 3.69 -10.91 -7.91
C ILE A 20 3.71 -10.74 -6.38
N SER A 21 4.04 -9.55 -5.87
CA SER A 21 4.01 -9.25 -4.43
C SER A 21 2.61 -9.41 -3.84
N ILE A 22 1.57 -8.98 -4.57
CA ILE A 22 0.16 -9.19 -4.20
C ILE A 22 -0.15 -10.69 -4.18
N GLY A 23 0.31 -11.44 -5.20
CA GLY A 23 0.17 -12.89 -5.28
C GLY A 23 0.83 -13.62 -4.11
N ILE A 24 2.07 -13.26 -3.76
CA ILE A 24 2.80 -13.83 -2.62
C ILE A 24 2.06 -13.52 -1.31
N SER A 25 1.65 -12.26 -1.10
CA SER A 25 0.91 -11.86 0.10
C SER A 25 -0.42 -12.61 0.22
N THR A 26 -1.12 -12.81 -0.90
CA THR A 26 -2.36 -13.59 -0.96
C THR A 26 -2.09 -15.07 -0.66
N GLY A 27 -1.06 -15.67 -1.25
CA GLY A 27 -0.67 -17.05 -0.99
C GLY A 27 -0.33 -17.29 0.48
N LEU A 28 0.46 -16.41 1.09
CA LEU A 28 0.81 -16.49 2.51
C LEU A 28 -0.42 -16.30 3.43
N SER A 29 -1.40 -15.51 3.01
CA SER A 29 -2.60 -15.28 3.81
C SER A 29 -3.42 -16.56 4.04
N TYR A 30 -3.37 -17.54 3.13
CA TYR A 30 -4.06 -18.82 3.31
C TYR A 30 -3.49 -19.68 4.44
N LEU A 31 -2.23 -19.43 4.84
CA LEU A 31 -1.62 -20.10 5.98
C LEU A 31 -2.07 -19.51 7.33
N LEU A 32 -2.73 -18.34 7.31
CA LEU A 32 -3.17 -17.66 8.51
C LEU A 32 -4.56 -18.13 8.95
N LYS A 33 -4.71 -18.29 10.25
CA LYS A 33 -5.98 -18.51 10.93
C LYS A 33 -6.13 -17.44 12.04
N PRO A 34 -7.31 -16.83 12.22
CA PRO A 34 -8.58 -17.04 11.50
C PRO A 34 -8.60 -16.38 10.11
N ARG A 35 -9.51 -16.84 9.24
CA ARG A 35 -9.60 -16.37 7.84
C ARG A 35 -10.10 -14.93 7.69
N ASN A 36 -10.75 -14.42 8.71
CA ASN A 36 -11.36 -13.07 8.74
C ASN A 36 -10.35 -11.92 8.72
N ILE A 37 -9.06 -12.17 8.97
CA ILE A 37 -8.00 -11.17 8.96
C ILE A 37 -7.16 -11.20 7.66
N GLN A 38 -7.55 -12.02 6.69
CA GLN A 38 -6.76 -12.22 5.47
C GLN A 38 -6.71 -10.95 4.61
N GLY A 39 -7.81 -10.22 4.54
CA GLY A 39 -7.91 -8.99 3.75
C GLY A 39 -6.90 -7.94 4.19
N GLU A 40 -6.87 -7.64 5.47
CA GLU A 40 -5.98 -6.67 6.09
C GLU A 40 -4.53 -7.12 6.03
N PHE A 41 -4.27 -8.40 6.29
CA PHE A 41 -2.93 -8.97 6.16
C PHE A 41 -2.39 -8.79 4.74
N ILE A 42 -3.18 -9.15 3.72
CA ILE A 42 -2.76 -9.06 2.32
C ILE A 42 -2.43 -7.61 1.98
N GLN A 43 -3.39 -6.68 2.17
CA GLN A 43 -3.17 -5.28 1.77
C GLN A 43 -1.99 -4.64 2.51
N ALA A 44 -1.84 -4.88 3.81
CA ALA A 44 -0.79 -4.28 4.60
C ALA A 44 0.61 -4.88 4.29
N SER A 45 0.66 -6.11 3.78
CA SER A 45 1.91 -6.79 3.43
C SER A 45 2.52 -6.31 2.11
N TYR A 46 1.72 -5.89 1.11
CA TYR A 46 2.27 -5.44 -0.17
C TYR A 46 2.26 -3.91 -0.34
N ARG A 47 1.28 -3.20 0.24
CA ARG A 47 1.16 -1.75 0.08
C ARG A 47 2.31 -1.01 0.74
N SER A 48 2.78 0.00 0.05
CA SER A 48 3.96 0.76 0.42
C SER A 48 3.64 2.24 0.54
N SER A 49 4.24 2.93 1.51
CA SER A 49 4.22 4.39 1.62
C SER A 49 5.18 5.07 0.64
N ALA A 50 5.29 4.49 -0.57
CA ALA A 50 6.27 4.88 -1.58
C ALA A 50 6.10 6.31 -2.10
N ALA A 51 4.84 6.80 -2.18
CA ALA A 51 4.55 8.14 -2.67
C ALA A 51 4.97 9.25 -1.69
N ILE A 52 4.93 8.99 -0.39
CA ILE A 52 5.24 10.00 0.64
C ILE A 52 6.69 9.85 1.09
N LEU A 53 7.03 8.71 1.70
CA LEU A 53 8.38 8.44 2.18
C LEU A 53 9.38 8.25 1.05
N GLY A 54 8.95 7.62 -0.04
CA GLY A 54 9.82 7.30 -1.16
C GLY A 54 10.41 8.53 -1.83
N ILE A 55 9.56 9.48 -2.17
CA ILE A 55 10.01 10.74 -2.79
C ILE A 55 10.98 11.46 -1.84
N ALA A 56 10.62 11.57 -0.55
CA ALA A 56 11.46 12.28 0.43
C ALA A 56 12.85 11.64 0.58
N ILE A 57 12.94 10.32 0.65
CA ILE A 57 14.23 9.61 0.77
C ILE A 57 15.06 9.78 -0.50
N ILE A 58 14.48 9.63 -1.68
CA ILE A 58 15.19 9.79 -2.96
C ILE A 58 15.67 11.23 -3.11
N GLN A 59 14.84 12.21 -2.79
CA GLN A 59 15.24 13.62 -2.84
C GLN A 59 16.39 13.95 -1.88
N ASN A 60 16.39 13.39 -0.68
CA ASN A 60 17.45 13.58 0.28
C ASN A 60 18.79 12.95 -0.17
N LEU A 61 18.75 11.82 -0.87
CA LEU A 61 19.94 11.11 -1.31
C LEU A 61 20.51 11.63 -2.63
N TYR A 62 19.64 12.02 -3.56
CA TYR A 62 20.05 12.37 -4.93
C TYR A 62 19.75 13.83 -5.32
N GLY A 63 19.12 14.62 -4.43
CA GLY A 63 18.77 16.02 -4.70
C GLY A 63 17.58 16.22 -5.64
N ASN A 64 17.00 15.15 -6.18
CA ASN A 64 15.84 15.18 -7.08
C ASN A 64 14.91 13.99 -6.85
N ALA A 65 13.72 14.01 -7.45
CA ALA A 65 12.74 12.92 -7.31
C ALA A 65 13.13 11.63 -8.07
N GLY A 66 14.12 11.68 -8.95
CA GLY A 66 14.65 10.55 -9.71
C GLY A 66 13.57 9.74 -10.42
N MET A 67 13.64 8.43 -10.23
CA MET A 67 12.68 7.46 -10.81
C MET A 67 11.41 7.25 -9.97
N ALA A 68 11.24 7.96 -8.83
CA ALA A 68 10.08 7.81 -7.97
C ALA A 68 8.73 8.07 -8.68
N PRO A 69 8.57 9.10 -9.53
CA PRO A 69 7.31 9.32 -10.25
C PRO A 69 6.91 8.14 -11.13
N LEU A 70 7.85 7.52 -11.84
CA LEU A 70 7.56 6.35 -12.70
C LEU A 70 7.18 5.12 -11.89
N MET A 71 7.84 4.88 -10.76
CA MET A 71 7.49 3.84 -9.81
C MET A 71 6.08 4.03 -9.26
N ILE A 72 5.71 5.27 -8.90
CA ILE A 72 4.38 5.62 -8.39
C ILE A 72 3.30 5.31 -9.44
N VAL A 73 3.50 5.74 -10.69
CA VAL A 73 2.57 5.47 -11.81
C VAL A 73 2.39 3.97 -12.02
N ALA A 74 3.46 3.18 -11.89
CA ALA A 74 3.39 1.73 -12.09
C ALA A 74 2.72 0.98 -10.94
N ALA A 75 3.00 1.34 -9.67
CA ALA A 75 2.64 0.55 -8.50
C ALA A 75 1.40 1.05 -7.76
N VAL A 76 1.22 2.36 -7.60
CA VAL A 76 0.17 2.91 -6.73
C VAL A 76 -1.25 2.64 -7.22
N PRO A 77 -1.56 2.70 -8.53
CA PRO A 77 -2.88 2.29 -9.01
C PRO A 77 -3.21 0.85 -8.64
N LEU A 78 -2.24 -0.07 -8.80
CA LEU A 78 -2.41 -1.47 -8.40
C LEU A 78 -2.63 -1.61 -6.89
N PHE A 79 -1.86 -0.87 -6.07
CA PHE A 79 -2.04 -0.87 -4.63
C PHE A 79 -3.47 -0.52 -4.22
N ASN A 80 -4.07 0.47 -4.85
CA ASN A 80 -5.42 0.92 -4.52
C ASN A 80 -6.50 -0.04 -5.04
N ILE A 81 -6.41 -0.46 -6.30
CA ILE A 81 -7.38 -1.38 -6.91
C ILE A 81 -7.44 -2.70 -6.14
N PHE A 82 -6.27 -3.32 -5.94
CA PHE A 82 -6.24 -4.61 -5.26
C PHE A 82 -6.56 -4.53 -3.77
N ALA A 83 -6.29 -3.40 -3.09
CA ALA A 83 -6.72 -3.23 -1.70
C ALA A 83 -8.24 -3.27 -1.57
N VAL A 84 -8.94 -2.56 -2.46
CA VAL A 84 -10.41 -2.58 -2.49
C VAL A 84 -10.93 -3.99 -2.77
N VAL A 85 -10.39 -4.63 -3.82
CA VAL A 85 -10.78 -6.00 -4.18
C VAL A 85 -10.59 -6.96 -3.01
N VAL A 86 -9.40 -6.96 -2.42
CA VAL A 86 -9.06 -7.88 -1.32
C VAL A 86 -9.92 -7.62 -0.08
N LEU A 87 -10.10 -6.36 0.33
CA LEU A 87 -10.93 -6.01 1.47
C LEU A 87 -12.40 -6.39 1.25
N THR A 88 -12.92 -6.23 0.03
CA THR A 88 -14.30 -6.59 -0.28
C THR A 88 -14.53 -8.11 -0.28
N PHE A 89 -13.66 -8.86 -0.96
CA PHE A 89 -13.85 -10.32 -1.11
C PHE A 89 -13.42 -11.13 0.11
N LYS A 90 -12.61 -10.55 1.01
CA LYS A 90 -12.16 -11.17 2.26
C LYS A 90 -12.77 -10.52 3.49
N ALA A 91 -13.75 -9.61 3.30
CA ALA A 91 -14.51 -9.00 4.37
C ALA A 91 -15.21 -10.04 5.26
N HIS A 92 -15.36 -9.69 6.53
CA HIS A 92 -16.03 -10.52 7.50
C HIS A 92 -17.56 -10.53 7.25
N PRO A 93 -18.23 -11.68 7.22
CA PRO A 93 -19.69 -11.74 7.12
C PRO A 93 -20.42 -11.07 8.29
N GLU A 94 -19.75 -10.94 9.45
CA GLU A 94 -20.35 -10.43 10.70
C GLU A 94 -20.28 -8.90 10.85
N CYS A 95 -19.53 -8.18 10.02
CA CYS A 95 -19.40 -6.72 10.13
C CYS A 95 -20.50 -5.94 9.41
N HIS A 96 -21.28 -6.59 8.57
CA HIS A 96 -22.49 -5.99 8.03
C HIS A 96 -23.63 -6.31 9.00
N GLY A 97 -23.93 -5.37 9.91
CA GLY A 97 -25.01 -5.44 10.89
C GLY A 97 -26.42 -5.53 10.27
N SER A 98 -26.65 -6.54 9.48
CA SER A 98 -27.94 -7.01 9.03
C SER A 98 -28.10 -8.45 9.50
N THR A 99 -28.81 -8.59 10.63
CA THR A 99 -29.55 -9.79 11.01
C THR A 99 -30.57 -10.09 9.91
N GLU A 100 -30.12 -10.58 8.77
CA GLU A 100 -31.01 -11.16 7.78
C GLU A 100 -30.29 -12.34 7.12
N GLU A 101 -30.89 -13.49 7.32
CA GLU A 101 -30.87 -14.76 6.63
C GLU A 101 -29.79 -14.93 5.56
N GLN A 102 -28.95 -15.95 5.75
CA GLN A 102 -28.07 -16.52 4.73
C GLN A 102 -28.89 -16.82 3.46
N SER A 103 -29.05 -15.82 2.61
CA SER A 103 -29.55 -16.06 1.28
C SER A 103 -28.47 -16.83 0.51
N THR A 104 -28.85 -18.05 0.10
CA THR A 104 -28.03 -19.04 -0.62
C THR A 104 -27.62 -18.57 -2.02
N ASP A 105 -27.91 -17.34 -2.42
CA ASP A 105 -27.69 -16.86 -3.78
C ASP A 105 -26.40 -16.04 -3.87
N LYS A 106 -25.34 -16.71 -4.36
CA LYS A 106 -24.03 -16.08 -4.62
C LYS A 106 -24.12 -14.82 -5.50
N LYS A 107 -25.14 -14.72 -6.37
CA LYS A 107 -25.32 -13.56 -7.26
C LYS A 107 -25.78 -12.32 -6.50
N GLU A 108 -26.62 -12.48 -5.50
CA GLU A 108 -27.11 -11.36 -4.69
C GLU A 108 -26.02 -10.79 -3.78
N ASN A 109 -25.20 -11.66 -3.21
CA ASN A 109 -24.02 -11.27 -2.43
C ASN A 109 -22.98 -10.51 -3.28
N ILE A 110 -22.75 -10.93 -4.53
CA ILE A 110 -21.87 -10.21 -5.46
C ILE A 110 -22.45 -8.84 -5.82
N LYS A 111 -23.77 -8.75 -6.05
CA LYS A 111 -24.44 -7.47 -6.36
C LYS A 111 -24.35 -6.48 -5.20
N LYS A 112 -24.60 -6.94 -3.97
CA LYS A 112 -24.45 -6.14 -2.75
C LYS A 112 -22.99 -5.69 -2.55
N ALA A 113 -22.04 -6.59 -2.76
CA ALA A 113 -20.60 -6.26 -2.69
C ALA A 113 -20.21 -5.20 -3.74
N CYS A 114 -20.66 -5.37 -5.00
CA CYS A 114 -20.41 -4.38 -6.05
C CYS A 114 -21.05 -3.02 -5.73
N PHE A 115 -22.27 -3.00 -5.18
CA PHE A 115 -22.93 -1.77 -4.77
C PHE A 115 -22.16 -1.06 -3.65
N ASN A 116 -21.72 -1.79 -2.63
CA ASN A 116 -20.91 -1.24 -1.53
C ASN A 116 -19.56 -0.70 -2.02
N ILE A 117 -18.96 -1.33 -3.03
CA ILE A 117 -17.74 -0.83 -3.68
C ILE A 117 -18.02 0.52 -4.34
N VAL A 118 -19.05 0.61 -5.18
CA VAL A 118 -19.34 1.81 -5.98
C VAL A 118 -19.77 2.99 -5.10
N THR A 119 -20.45 2.72 -3.98
CA THR A 119 -20.92 3.75 -3.02
C THR A 119 -19.87 4.13 -1.99
N ASN A 120 -18.74 3.45 -1.93
CA ASN A 120 -17.68 3.76 -0.97
C ASN A 120 -17.04 5.13 -1.32
N PRO A 121 -17.01 6.10 -0.38
CA PRO A 121 -16.50 7.45 -0.64
C PRO A 121 -15.00 7.44 -1.02
N ILE A 122 -14.23 6.47 -0.55
CA ILE A 122 -12.80 6.33 -0.90
C ILE A 122 -12.66 5.96 -2.39
N ILE A 123 -13.50 5.06 -2.88
CA ILE A 123 -13.48 4.62 -4.29
C ILE A 123 -13.96 5.74 -5.19
N ILE A 124 -15.05 6.42 -4.80
CA ILE A 124 -15.55 7.60 -5.52
C ILE A 124 -14.43 8.66 -5.63
N GLY A 125 -13.72 8.95 -4.54
CA GLY A 125 -12.59 9.88 -4.55
C GLY A 125 -11.45 9.46 -5.48
N ILE A 126 -11.09 8.16 -5.49
CA ILE A 126 -10.05 7.63 -6.39
C ILE A 126 -10.48 7.75 -7.85
N VAL A 127 -11.72 7.38 -8.17
CA VAL A 127 -12.26 7.44 -9.54
C VAL A 127 -12.33 8.88 -10.03
N LEU A 128 -12.84 9.81 -9.22
CA LEU A 128 -12.91 11.23 -9.58
C LEU A 128 -11.51 11.82 -9.79
N GLY A 129 -10.55 11.50 -8.93
CA GLY A 129 -9.16 11.93 -9.08
C GLY A 129 -8.52 11.38 -10.36
N LEU A 130 -8.77 10.11 -10.68
CA LEU A 130 -8.27 9.48 -11.90
C LEU A 130 -8.88 10.10 -13.16
N LEU A 131 -10.20 10.26 -13.19
CA LEU A 131 -10.91 10.88 -14.32
C LEU A 131 -10.45 12.33 -14.55
N SER A 132 -10.28 13.11 -13.47
CA SER A 132 -9.76 14.47 -13.53
C SER A 132 -8.34 14.52 -14.12
N SER A 133 -7.48 13.57 -13.71
CA SER A 133 -6.11 13.46 -14.22
C SER A 133 -6.07 13.07 -15.70
N LEU A 134 -6.88 12.08 -16.11
CA LEU A 134 -6.97 11.63 -17.50
C LEU A 134 -7.57 12.70 -18.43
N ALA A 135 -8.56 13.46 -17.93
CA ALA A 135 -9.16 14.59 -18.67
C ALA A 135 -8.22 15.81 -18.77
N GLY A 136 -7.04 15.76 -18.11
CA GLY A 136 -6.09 16.87 -18.12
C GLY A 136 -6.65 18.17 -17.53
N LEU A 137 -7.61 18.08 -16.61
CA LEU A 137 -8.26 19.26 -16.02
C LEU A 137 -7.24 20.11 -15.26
N ARG A 138 -7.08 21.32 -15.70
CA ARG A 138 -6.22 22.32 -15.03
C ARG A 138 -7.11 23.18 -14.11
N TYR A 139 -7.01 22.94 -12.82
CA TYR A 139 -7.72 23.72 -11.83
C TYR A 139 -7.02 25.07 -11.59
N PRO A 140 -7.79 26.13 -11.29
CA PRO A 140 -7.23 27.39 -10.80
C PRO A 140 -6.31 27.15 -9.59
N VAL A 141 -5.29 28.01 -9.46
CA VAL A 141 -4.25 27.86 -8.41
C VAL A 141 -4.87 27.77 -7.00
N ILE A 142 -5.94 28.52 -6.74
CA ILE A 142 -6.63 28.51 -5.45
C ILE A 142 -7.24 27.14 -5.16
N ILE A 143 -7.98 26.57 -6.13
CA ILE A 143 -8.61 25.24 -5.98
C ILE A 143 -7.54 24.18 -5.78
N ASN A 144 -6.47 24.22 -6.58
CA ASN A 144 -5.37 23.24 -6.48
C ASN A 144 -4.65 23.31 -5.13
N LYS A 145 -4.38 24.53 -4.62
CA LYS A 145 -3.81 24.71 -3.27
C LYS A 145 -4.76 24.21 -2.18
N THR A 146 -6.05 24.48 -2.29
CA THR A 146 -7.04 24.02 -1.29
C THR A 146 -7.11 22.50 -1.25
N ILE A 147 -7.22 21.85 -2.41
CA ILE A 147 -7.21 20.37 -2.50
C ILE A 147 -5.92 19.80 -1.90
N ASN A 148 -4.76 20.36 -2.24
CA ASN A 148 -3.48 19.90 -1.71
C ASN A 148 -3.37 20.09 -0.19
N ASN A 149 -3.82 21.22 0.35
CA ASN A 149 -3.78 21.46 1.79
C ASN A 149 -4.67 20.47 2.55
N ILE A 150 -5.89 20.20 2.05
CA ILE A 150 -6.77 19.18 2.62
C ILE A 150 -6.13 17.79 2.51
N ALA A 151 -5.58 17.44 1.35
CA ALA A 151 -4.93 16.15 1.14
C ALA A 151 -3.71 15.93 2.07
N GLN A 152 -2.93 16.97 2.34
CA GLN A 152 -1.79 16.90 3.25
C GLN A 152 -2.20 16.68 4.71
N THR A 153 -3.40 17.07 5.13
CA THR A 153 -3.89 16.79 6.49
C THR A 153 -4.33 15.34 6.70
N ALA A 154 -4.62 14.62 5.62
CA ALA A 154 -5.15 13.25 5.71
C ALA A 154 -4.20 12.29 6.44
N THR A 155 -2.90 12.32 6.15
CA THR A 155 -1.92 11.43 6.78
C THR A 155 -1.71 11.75 8.27
N PRO A 156 -1.47 13.00 8.70
CA PRO A 156 -1.37 13.33 10.12
C PRO A 156 -2.62 12.96 10.92
N VAL A 157 -3.80 13.29 10.40
CA VAL A 157 -5.08 12.95 11.05
C VAL A 157 -5.24 11.43 11.18
N ALA A 158 -4.96 10.68 10.13
CA ALA A 158 -5.04 9.23 10.17
C ALA A 158 -4.03 8.61 11.15
N LEU A 159 -2.82 9.17 11.30
CA LEU A 159 -1.86 8.73 12.31
C LEU A 159 -2.35 8.99 13.75
N ILE A 160 -2.97 10.14 13.99
CA ILE A 160 -3.63 10.44 15.27
C ILE A 160 -4.76 9.44 15.53
N CYS A 161 -5.59 9.16 14.53
CA CYS A 161 -6.65 8.15 14.64
C CYS A 161 -6.11 6.75 14.94
N ILE A 162 -5.00 6.34 14.29
CA ILE A 162 -4.33 5.07 14.60
C ILE A 162 -3.88 5.05 16.05
N GLY A 163 -3.23 6.12 16.52
CA GLY A 163 -2.78 6.22 17.91
C GLY A 163 -3.93 6.15 18.92
N ALA A 164 -5.02 6.86 18.62
CA ALA A 164 -6.22 6.88 19.47
C ALA A 164 -6.99 5.54 19.47
N SER A 165 -7.01 4.83 18.32
CA SER A 165 -7.68 3.53 18.18
C SER A 165 -6.80 2.36 18.60
N PHE A 166 -5.53 2.59 18.96
CA PHE A 166 -4.58 1.51 19.23
C PHE A 166 -4.87 0.85 20.57
N GLU A 167 -5.43 -0.36 20.51
CA GLU A 167 -5.70 -1.19 21.67
C GLU A 167 -4.58 -2.23 21.85
N GLY A 168 -3.59 -1.93 22.67
CA GLY A 168 -2.42 -2.79 22.88
C GLY A 168 -2.76 -4.23 23.26
N LYS A 169 -3.80 -4.46 24.09
CA LYS A 169 -4.28 -5.81 24.47
C LYS A 169 -4.80 -6.61 23.27
N LYS A 170 -5.54 -5.97 22.36
CA LYS A 170 -6.04 -6.61 21.14
C LYS A 170 -4.90 -6.79 20.11
N ALA A 171 -3.98 -5.84 20.01
CA ALA A 171 -2.81 -5.91 19.15
C ALA A 171 -1.89 -7.11 19.52
N ILE A 172 -1.67 -7.36 20.82
CA ILE A 172 -0.88 -8.50 21.31
C ILE A 172 -1.50 -9.84 20.87
N LYS A 173 -2.81 -9.97 20.87
CA LYS A 173 -3.50 -11.19 20.39
C LYS A 173 -3.23 -11.46 18.89
N LYS A 174 -2.94 -10.41 18.12
CA LYS A 174 -2.66 -10.49 16.68
C LYS A 174 -1.18 -10.31 16.33
N ILE A 175 -0.29 -10.47 17.31
CA ILE A 175 1.14 -10.23 17.11
C ILE A 175 1.74 -11.15 16.02
N LYS A 176 1.32 -12.42 15.95
CA LYS A 176 1.83 -13.37 14.95
C LYS A 176 1.58 -12.90 13.52
N PRO A 177 0.33 -12.64 13.07
CA PRO A 177 0.10 -12.12 11.74
C PRO A 177 0.74 -10.74 11.52
N THR A 178 0.81 -9.88 12.54
CA THR A 178 1.47 -8.57 12.46
C THR A 178 2.95 -8.71 12.16
N VAL A 179 3.68 -9.57 12.87
CA VAL A 179 5.12 -9.79 12.66
C VAL A 179 5.38 -10.43 11.29
N ILE A 180 4.56 -11.41 10.88
CA ILE A 180 4.72 -12.06 9.57
C ILE A 180 4.51 -11.03 8.45
N ALA A 181 3.47 -10.20 8.51
CA ALA A 181 3.23 -9.15 7.53
C ALA A 181 4.37 -8.11 7.50
N THR A 182 4.84 -7.71 8.68
CA THR A 182 5.94 -6.75 8.83
C THR A 182 7.25 -7.31 8.24
N PHE A 183 7.59 -8.55 8.55
CA PHE A 183 8.77 -9.22 8.00
C PHE A 183 8.68 -9.36 6.49
N LEU A 184 7.54 -9.84 5.98
CA LEU A 184 7.30 -9.93 4.54
C LEU A 184 7.47 -8.58 3.86
N LYS A 185 6.89 -7.52 4.43
CA LYS A 185 6.91 -6.16 3.89
C LYS A 185 8.30 -5.52 3.90
N LEU A 186 9.00 -5.57 5.01
CA LEU A 186 10.27 -4.84 5.17
C LEU A 186 11.49 -5.62 4.67
N VAL A 187 11.42 -6.94 4.67
CA VAL A 187 12.55 -7.80 4.34
C VAL A 187 12.23 -8.78 3.22
N GLY A 188 11.14 -9.53 3.33
CA GLY A 188 10.86 -10.66 2.44
C GLY A 188 10.75 -10.27 0.97
N LEU A 189 9.90 -9.29 0.64
CA LEU A 189 9.73 -8.84 -0.74
C LEU A 189 11.02 -8.22 -1.31
N ALA A 190 11.73 -7.42 -0.52
CA ALA A 190 12.99 -6.83 -0.93
C ALA A 190 14.06 -7.90 -1.19
N ALA A 191 14.19 -8.89 -0.30
CA ALA A 191 15.16 -9.98 -0.45
C ALA A 191 14.93 -10.82 -1.73
N ILE A 192 13.67 -10.97 -2.15
CA ILE A 192 13.34 -11.71 -3.38
C ILE A 192 13.60 -10.87 -4.62
N PHE A 193 13.11 -9.64 -4.66
CA PHE A 193 13.06 -8.85 -5.89
C PHE A 193 14.26 -7.93 -6.12
N LEU A 194 15.01 -7.52 -5.08
CA LEU A 194 16.22 -6.71 -5.30
C LEU A 194 17.32 -7.47 -6.06
N PRO A 195 17.64 -8.74 -5.74
CA PRO A 195 18.62 -9.49 -6.55
C PRO A 195 18.17 -9.64 -8.00
N MET A 196 16.87 -9.81 -8.24
CA MET A 196 16.31 -9.87 -9.59
C MET A 196 16.47 -8.52 -10.32
N ALA A 197 16.18 -7.40 -9.64
CA ALA A 197 16.38 -6.05 -10.18
C ALA A 197 17.85 -5.82 -10.54
N VAL A 198 18.78 -6.20 -9.67
CA VAL A 198 20.22 -6.10 -9.91
C VAL A 198 20.66 -6.91 -11.12
N LYS A 199 20.16 -8.15 -11.29
CA LYS A 199 20.43 -8.99 -12.48
C LYS A 199 19.86 -8.40 -13.76
N MET A 200 18.75 -7.67 -13.71
CA MET A 200 18.15 -6.98 -14.84
C MET A 200 18.88 -5.68 -15.20
N GLY A 201 19.90 -5.28 -14.42
CA GLY A 201 20.75 -4.15 -14.68
C GLY A 201 20.28 -2.83 -14.07
N PHE A 202 19.27 -2.84 -13.22
CA PHE A 202 18.85 -1.61 -12.49
C PHE A 202 19.92 -1.21 -11.47
N ARG A 203 20.24 0.11 -11.44
CA ARG A 203 21.27 0.70 -10.56
C ARG A 203 20.85 2.09 -10.08
N ASN A 204 21.57 2.61 -9.09
CA ASN A 204 21.41 3.96 -8.59
C ASN A 204 19.95 4.32 -8.26
N GLN A 205 19.42 5.36 -8.87
CA GLN A 205 18.06 5.86 -8.62
C GLN A 205 16.95 4.85 -8.95
N GLU A 206 17.13 4.01 -9.97
CA GLU A 206 16.18 2.96 -10.32
C GLU A 206 16.10 1.91 -9.23
N LEU A 207 17.25 1.40 -8.79
CA LEU A 207 17.32 0.38 -7.74
C LEU A 207 16.82 0.93 -6.40
N MET A 208 17.12 2.20 -6.11
CA MET A 208 16.60 2.87 -4.92
C MET A 208 15.08 3.02 -4.92
N ALA A 209 14.48 3.39 -6.06
CA ALA A 209 13.03 3.46 -6.19
C ALA A 209 12.37 2.08 -6.02
N ILE A 210 12.97 1.02 -6.57
CA ILE A 210 12.52 -0.37 -6.38
C ILE A 210 12.62 -0.78 -4.90
N LEU A 211 13.74 -0.49 -4.23
CA LEU A 211 13.90 -0.76 -2.81
C LEU A 211 12.78 -0.11 -1.99
N ILE A 212 12.53 1.18 -2.22
CA ILE A 212 11.49 1.92 -1.51
C ILE A 212 10.10 1.34 -1.79
N MET A 213 9.80 0.99 -3.03
CA MET A 213 8.54 0.34 -3.39
C MET A 213 8.32 -0.96 -2.60
N LEU A 214 9.38 -1.74 -2.39
CA LEU A 214 9.31 -3.05 -1.74
C LEU A 214 9.40 -2.98 -0.22
N ALA A 215 10.34 -2.20 0.32
CA ALA A 215 10.74 -2.22 1.73
C ALA A 215 10.32 -0.99 2.55
N SER A 216 9.64 0.01 1.97
CA SER A 216 9.10 1.10 2.78
C SER A 216 7.91 0.62 3.64
N PRO A 217 7.61 1.29 4.76
CA PRO A 217 6.53 0.86 5.66
C PRO A 217 5.18 0.82 4.97
N SER A 218 4.27 0.07 5.54
CA SER A 218 2.88 0.02 5.09
C SER A 218 2.24 1.40 5.20
N THR A 219 1.43 1.74 4.21
CA THR A 219 0.78 3.05 4.19
C THR A 219 -0.34 3.16 5.22
N VAL A 220 -0.50 4.33 5.82
CA VAL A 220 -1.61 4.67 6.72
C VAL A 220 -2.98 4.43 6.08
N THR A 221 -3.06 4.55 4.76
CA THR A 221 -4.29 4.28 4.00
C THR A 221 -4.79 2.83 4.19
N CYS A 222 -3.92 1.87 4.56
CA CYS A 222 -4.36 0.50 4.89
C CYS A 222 -5.33 0.50 6.07
N PHE A 223 -5.03 1.27 7.12
CA PHE A 223 -5.92 1.44 8.26
C PHE A 223 -7.22 2.15 7.89
N VAL A 224 -7.11 3.27 7.15
CA VAL A 224 -8.28 4.06 6.74
C VAL A 224 -9.23 3.23 5.88
N MET A 225 -8.70 2.45 4.94
CA MET A 225 -9.52 1.58 4.08
C MET A 225 -10.13 0.41 4.86
N ALA A 226 -9.36 -0.23 5.73
CA ALA A 226 -9.90 -1.31 6.57
C ALA A 226 -11.06 -0.79 7.43
N LYS A 227 -10.88 0.34 8.10
CA LYS A 227 -11.91 0.97 8.93
C LYS A 227 -13.10 1.45 8.11
N GLY A 228 -12.89 2.11 6.98
CA GLY A 228 -13.95 2.62 6.11
C GLY A 228 -14.74 1.54 5.35
N MET A 229 -14.25 0.30 5.36
CA MET A 229 -14.89 -0.87 4.77
C MET A 229 -15.33 -1.90 5.84
N ASP A 230 -15.45 -1.48 7.10
CA ASP A 230 -15.88 -2.30 8.25
C ASP A 230 -15.07 -3.59 8.41
N ASN A 231 -13.78 -3.54 8.11
CA ASN A 231 -12.84 -4.62 8.31
C ASN A 231 -12.04 -4.44 9.62
N ASP A 232 -11.14 -5.38 9.92
CA ASP A 232 -10.37 -5.39 11.15
C ASP A 232 -9.30 -4.28 11.22
N GLU A 233 -9.65 -3.16 11.84
CA GLU A 233 -8.76 -2.01 12.02
C GLU A 233 -7.57 -2.31 12.95
N VAL A 234 -7.71 -3.24 13.90
CA VAL A 234 -6.67 -3.56 14.88
C VAL A 234 -5.45 -4.19 14.23
N LEU A 235 -5.66 -5.13 13.29
CA LEU A 235 -4.54 -5.74 12.58
C LEU A 235 -3.86 -4.72 11.65
N SER A 236 -4.65 -3.96 10.89
CA SER A 236 -4.11 -2.94 9.97
C SER A 236 -3.31 -1.88 10.71
N SER A 237 -3.83 -1.34 11.83
CA SER A 237 -3.10 -0.35 12.64
C SER A 237 -1.82 -0.92 13.22
N SER A 238 -1.86 -2.17 13.74
CA SER A 238 -0.69 -2.84 14.31
C SER A 238 0.43 -3.02 13.29
N ILE A 239 0.09 -3.43 12.04
CA ILE A 239 1.08 -3.58 10.97
C ILE A 239 1.65 -2.23 10.56
N VAL A 240 0.82 -1.19 10.41
CA VAL A 240 1.28 0.15 10.05
C VAL A 240 2.24 0.69 11.10
N VAL A 241 1.91 0.59 12.40
CA VAL A 241 2.78 1.04 13.50
C VAL A 241 4.10 0.28 13.50
N LEU A 242 4.04 -1.05 13.48
CA LEU A 242 5.24 -1.88 13.57
C LEU A 242 6.15 -1.71 12.34
N THR A 243 5.58 -1.66 11.13
CA THR A 243 6.37 -1.42 9.91
C THR A 243 6.99 -0.02 9.91
N THR A 244 6.30 0.99 10.41
CA THR A 244 6.83 2.36 10.50
C THR A 244 8.00 2.44 11.47
N LEU A 245 7.88 1.84 12.65
CA LEU A 245 8.97 1.82 13.65
C LEU A 245 10.20 1.05 13.13
N LEU A 246 10.02 -0.13 12.56
CA LEU A 246 11.12 -0.96 12.11
C LEU A 246 11.72 -0.52 10.77
N SER A 247 10.98 0.25 9.97
CA SER A 247 11.46 0.71 8.65
C SER A 247 12.70 1.58 8.74
N SER A 248 12.88 2.35 9.80
CA SER A 248 14.09 3.17 10.00
C SER A 248 15.36 2.30 10.02
N VAL A 249 15.30 1.17 10.72
CA VAL A 249 16.42 0.23 10.81
C VAL A 249 16.56 -0.58 9.52
N THR A 250 15.44 -1.13 9.01
CA THR A 250 15.50 -2.03 7.85
C THR A 250 15.85 -1.31 6.56
N LEU A 251 15.32 -0.10 6.32
CA LEU A 251 15.71 0.69 5.15
C LEU A 251 17.17 1.12 5.22
N THR A 252 17.64 1.55 6.40
CA THR A 252 19.06 1.89 6.58
C THR A 252 19.95 0.68 6.30
N ALA A 253 19.58 -0.51 6.80
CA ALA A 253 20.32 -1.73 6.53
C ALA A 253 20.35 -2.07 5.03
N TRP A 254 19.21 -1.99 4.32
CA TRP A 254 19.15 -2.22 2.88
C TRP A 254 19.98 -1.22 2.09
N ILE A 255 19.89 0.08 2.40
CA ILE A 255 20.69 1.13 1.76
C ILE A 255 22.18 0.87 1.99
N PHE A 256 22.57 0.51 3.23
CA PHE A 256 23.95 0.19 3.56
C PHE A 256 24.46 -1.02 2.76
N ILE A 257 23.66 -2.09 2.67
CA ILE A 257 24.01 -3.28 1.88
C ILE A 257 24.20 -2.91 0.40
N LEU A 258 23.23 -2.22 -0.21
CA LEU A 258 23.31 -1.86 -1.61
C LEU A 258 24.50 -0.93 -1.92
N ARG A 259 24.82 -0.02 -0.99
CA ARG A 259 25.97 0.89 -1.11
C ARG A 259 27.31 0.16 -1.00
N ASN A 260 27.42 -0.81 -0.08
CA ASN A 260 28.63 -1.63 0.05
C ASN A 260 28.91 -2.48 -1.20
N PHE A 261 27.86 -2.88 -1.92
CA PHE A 261 28.03 -3.57 -3.20
C PHE A 261 28.20 -2.63 -4.40
N GLY A 262 28.28 -1.32 -4.20
CA GLY A 262 28.42 -0.33 -5.27
C GLY A 262 27.23 -0.30 -6.24
N LEU A 263 26.03 -0.60 -5.76
CA LEU A 263 24.82 -0.71 -6.58
C LEU A 263 24.01 0.60 -6.60
N ILE A 264 24.21 1.43 -5.56
CA ILE A 264 23.60 2.77 -5.36
C ILE A 264 24.64 3.76 -4.88
#